data_f82b323af34e5f0ee4f547edf63b065c
#
_entry.id   f82b323af34e5f0ee4f547edf63b065c
#
_cell.length_a   1.000
_cell.length_b   1.000
_cell.length_c   1.000
_cell.angle_alpha   90.00
_cell.angle_beta   90.00
_cell.angle_gamma   90.00
#
_symmetry.space_group_name_H-M   'P 1'
#
loop_
_entity.id
_entity.type
_entity.pdbx_description
1 polymer ?
#
loop_
_entity_poly.entity_id
_entity_poly.type
_entity_poly.pdbx_seq_one_letter_code
_entity_poly.pdbx_strand_id
1 'polypeptide(L)'
;NDNWLKKISYALKDPKVAGVYGRQKPLSYSSDFDKRDLFNLFGPERKIQRKDTFFHNANSAFKKKLWRKIPFDEKTKHIEDRIWGNEVINKGYKIIYEPDAPVYHWHGINQDMEPSRCKRIVNILETLNQDFKSNILENEINPNCIAIIPLRGETLNIDNNFSLLDVTVNQLKKSKLIKDIYLATDNKKSKKIGLKAKIKVPFLRPKNLSDTFIDIKSILTFFLDRLEKNKTVDIVVVATENFPLRNSSMFDKMINKLIKNNLDTVIACKEEKGSIFIKKDNKINKVNDGEVPFKLRSQDAFTSRIGIACVTRASSLRKEGNLFSSRLGYHFVDNNLEITEVNNKNLSKQIKDIIKTNYNNNK
;
A
#
# COMPACT_ATOMS: atom_id res chain seq x y z
N ASN A 1 12.97 1.17 -18.01
CA ASN A 1 13.06 1.42 -19.44
C ASN A 1 14.52 1.72 -19.82
N ASP A 2 15.17 0.82 -20.55
CA ASP A 2 16.60 0.90 -20.90
C ASP A 2 16.95 2.15 -21.73
N ASN A 3 15.97 2.73 -22.39
CA ASN A 3 16.13 3.95 -23.16
C ASN A 3 15.93 5.25 -22.39
N TRP A 4 15.43 5.20 -21.15
CA TRP A 4 15.13 6.40 -20.35
C TRP A 4 16.35 7.30 -20.24
N LEU A 5 17.47 6.75 -19.76
CA LEU A 5 18.71 7.51 -19.55
C LEU A 5 19.27 8.08 -20.87
N LYS A 6 19.19 7.32 -21.98
CA LYS A 6 19.63 7.78 -23.31
C LYS A 6 18.81 8.98 -23.77
N LYS A 7 17.49 8.95 -23.64
CA LYS A 7 16.60 10.04 -24.06
C LYS A 7 16.82 11.30 -23.22
N ILE A 8 16.88 11.16 -21.90
CA ILE A 8 17.11 12.28 -20.99
C ILE A 8 18.51 12.89 -21.21
N SER A 9 19.58 12.06 -21.29
CA SER A 9 20.94 12.57 -21.48
C SER A 9 21.13 13.22 -22.84
N TYR A 10 20.48 12.69 -23.89
CA TYR A 10 20.52 13.30 -25.23
C TYR A 10 19.92 14.72 -25.22
N ALA A 11 18.76 14.89 -24.59
CA ALA A 11 18.10 16.19 -24.49
C ALA A 11 18.94 17.22 -23.68
N LEU A 12 19.74 16.77 -22.70
CA LEU A 12 20.63 17.63 -21.93
C LEU A 12 21.94 18.03 -22.64
N LYS A 13 22.23 17.48 -23.85
CA LYS A 13 23.45 17.89 -24.63
C LYS A 13 23.39 19.35 -25.08
N ASP A 14 22.21 19.89 -25.38
CA ASP A 14 22.06 21.31 -25.73
C ASP A 14 22.47 22.17 -24.53
N PRO A 15 23.46 23.08 -24.70
CA PRO A 15 23.94 23.94 -23.61
C PRO A 15 22.86 24.88 -23.07
N LYS A 16 21.85 25.23 -23.85
CA LYS A 16 20.73 26.07 -23.45
C LYS A 16 19.61 25.32 -22.71
N VAL A 17 19.68 24.00 -22.60
CA VAL A 17 18.69 23.21 -21.85
C VAL A 17 19.09 23.16 -20.39
N ALA A 18 18.26 23.69 -19.51
CA ALA A 18 18.43 23.66 -18.05
C ALA A 18 18.07 22.29 -17.48
N GLY A 19 16.90 21.82 -17.85
CA GLY A 19 16.35 20.55 -17.35
C GLY A 19 15.47 19.86 -18.40
N VAL A 20 15.27 18.57 -18.15
CA VAL A 20 14.41 17.68 -18.94
C VAL A 20 13.50 16.96 -17.95
N TYR A 21 12.23 16.86 -18.25
CA TYR A 21 11.32 15.99 -17.52
C TYR A 21 10.60 15.04 -18.47
N GLY A 22 10.34 13.84 -18.01
CA GLY A 22 9.72 12.79 -18.80
C GLY A 22 8.24 12.61 -18.50
N ARG A 23 7.59 11.83 -19.32
CA ARG A 23 6.19 11.45 -19.18
C ARG A 23 5.95 10.67 -17.89
N GLN A 24 4.86 10.98 -17.20
CA GLN A 24 4.35 10.20 -16.09
C GLN A 24 3.06 9.50 -16.54
N LYS A 25 3.08 8.17 -16.56
CA LYS A 25 1.94 7.33 -16.92
C LYS A 25 1.26 6.83 -15.65
N PRO A 26 -0.09 6.83 -15.58
CA PRO A 26 -0.79 6.25 -14.44
C PRO A 26 -0.59 4.74 -14.38
N LEU A 27 -0.71 4.20 -13.20
CA LEU A 27 -0.84 2.76 -12.98
C LEU A 27 -2.29 2.32 -13.22
N SER A 28 -2.50 1.04 -13.57
CA SER A 28 -3.86 0.49 -13.79
C SER A 28 -4.78 0.73 -12.58
N TYR A 29 -4.22 0.65 -11.38
CA TYR A 29 -4.90 0.85 -10.12
C TYR A 29 -4.84 2.29 -9.56
N SER A 30 -4.35 3.26 -10.33
CA SER A 30 -4.51 4.68 -10.00
C SER A 30 -5.98 5.07 -10.04
N SER A 31 -6.38 6.03 -9.19
CA SER A 31 -7.74 6.55 -9.24
C SER A 31 -8.05 7.27 -10.55
N ASP A 32 -9.33 7.38 -10.89
CA ASP A 32 -9.75 8.15 -12.07
C ASP A 32 -9.32 9.62 -11.99
N PHE A 33 -9.23 10.19 -10.79
CA PHE A 33 -8.68 11.55 -10.59
C PHE A 33 -7.21 11.63 -10.98
N ASP A 34 -6.41 10.69 -10.49
CA ASP A 34 -4.98 10.64 -10.75
C ASP A 34 -4.70 10.37 -12.23
N LYS A 35 -5.46 9.44 -12.84
CA LYS A 35 -5.38 9.14 -14.27
C LYS A 35 -5.67 10.36 -15.11
N ARG A 36 -6.77 11.07 -14.82
CA ARG A 36 -7.14 12.31 -15.52
C ARG A 36 -6.01 13.34 -15.45
N ASP A 37 -5.47 13.57 -14.26
CA ASP A 37 -4.40 14.55 -14.07
C ASP A 37 -3.15 14.19 -14.88
N LEU A 38 -2.73 12.94 -14.81
CA LEU A 38 -1.55 12.48 -15.52
C LEU A 38 -1.74 12.52 -17.04
N PHE A 39 -2.94 12.17 -17.55
CA PHE A 39 -3.25 12.24 -18.99
C PHE A 39 -3.29 13.67 -19.51
N ASN A 40 -3.82 14.62 -18.73
CA ASN A 40 -3.90 16.01 -19.15
C ASN A 40 -2.54 16.72 -19.14
N LEU A 41 -1.66 16.36 -18.20
CA LEU A 41 -0.37 17.03 -18.03
C LEU A 41 0.75 16.42 -18.87
N PHE A 42 0.75 15.11 -19.04
CA PHE A 42 1.82 14.35 -19.65
C PHE A 42 1.36 13.67 -20.95
N GLY A 43 1.08 14.49 -21.97
CA GLY A 43 0.68 14.03 -23.30
C GLY A 43 1.81 13.29 -24.06
N PRO A 44 1.51 12.74 -25.26
CA PRO A 44 2.48 11.99 -26.05
C PRO A 44 3.49 12.86 -26.81
N GLU A 45 3.27 14.17 -26.91
CA GLU A 45 4.07 15.03 -27.72
C GLU A 45 5.26 15.65 -26.99
N ARG A 46 6.43 15.64 -27.63
CA ARG A 46 7.64 16.27 -27.13
C ARG A 46 7.49 17.80 -27.16
N LYS A 47 7.91 18.51 -26.10
CA LYS A 47 7.85 19.97 -26.00
C LYS A 47 9.21 20.58 -25.71
N ILE A 48 9.53 21.68 -26.38
CA ILE A 48 10.67 22.54 -26.08
C ILE A 48 10.13 23.83 -25.50
N GLN A 49 10.19 23.95 -24.20
CA GLN A 49 9.62 25.09 -23.47
C GLN A 49 10.62 26.25 -23.43
N ARG A 50 10.17 27.42 -23.86
CA ARG A 50 10.94 28.68 -23.85
C ARG A 50 10.21 29.82 -23.15
N LYS A 51 8.91 29.62 -22.92
CA LYS A 51 8.01 30.55 -22.20
C LYS A 51 7.22 29.80 -21.13
N ASP A 52 6.82 28.57 -21.42
CA ASP A 52 6.17 27.70 -20.44
C ASP A 52 7.19 27.30 -19.38
N THR A 53 6.89 27.60 -18.13
CA THR A 53 7.75 27.41 -16.98
C THR A 53 7.52 26.07 -16.27
N PHE A 54 6.63 25.22 -16.80
CA PHE A 54 6.31 23.94 -16.20
C PHE A 54 7.54 23.05 -16.14
N PHE A 55 7.89 22.62 -14.94
CA PHE A 55 8.87 21.60 -14.67
C PHE A 55 8.36 20.69 -13.56
N HIS A 56 8.59 19.39 -13.64
CA HIS A 56 8.10 18.44 -12.66
C HIS A 56 9.20 17.49 -12.23
N ASN A 57 9.55 17.51 -10.96
CA ASN A 57 10.76 16.91 -10.43
C ASN A 57 10.67 15.37 -10.27
N ALA A 58 9.48 14.78 -10.22
CA ALA A 58 9.32 13.34 -9.98
C ALA A 58 9.87 12.44 -11.11
N ASN A 59 10.03 12.96 -12.33
CA ASN A 59 10.67 12.27 -13.46
C ASN A 59 11.51 13.27 -14.25
N SER A 60 12.64 13.67 -13.71
CA SER A 60 13.44 14.74 -14.30
C SER A 60 14.95 14.53 -14.18
N ALA A 61 15.66 15.30 -14.95
CA ALA A 61 17.09 15.52 -14.80
C ALA A 61 17.46 16.96 -15.19
N PHE A 62 18.48 17.51 -14.58
CA PHE A 62 18.96 18.87 -14.82
C PHE A 62 20.47 18.95 -14.72
N LYS A 63 21.06 20.03 -15.26
CA LYS A 63 22.50 20.23 -15.23
C LYS A 63 22.95 20.65 -13.82
N LYS A 64 23.76 19.83 -13.16
CA LYS A 64 24.29 20.11 -11.82
C LYS A 64 25.01 21.46 -11.72
N LYS A 65 25.78 21.85 -12.75
CA LYS A 65 26.47 23.16 -12.79
C LYS A 65 25.49 24.32 -12.78
N LEU A 66 24.34 24.18 -13.45
CA LEU A 66 23.31 25.22 -13.47
C LEU A 66 22.54 25.22 -12.16
N TRP A 67 22.15 24.04 -11.63
CA TRP A 67 21.47 23.95 -10.35
C TRP A 67 22.28 24.57 -9.20
N ARG A 68 23.62 24.42 -9.20
CA ARG A 68 24.46 25.12 -8.21
C ARG A 68 24.39 26.64 -8.28
N LYS A 69 24.08 27.21 -9.45
CA LYS A 69 23.89 28.66 -9.65
C LYS A 69 22.47 29.11 -9.37
N ILE A 70 21.52 28.22 -9.61
CA ILE A 70 20.08 28.42 -9.46
C ILE A 70 19.54 27.19 -8.72
N PRO A 71 19.68 27.13 -7.38
CA PRO A 71 19.19 25.98 -6.60
C PRO A 71 17.68 26.01 -6.49
N PHE A 72 17.07 24.87 -6.12
CA PHE A 72 15.68 24.83 -5.71
C PHE A 72 15.47 25.66 -4.44
N ASP A 73 14.31 26.28 -4.32
CA ASP A 73 13.94 27.00 -3.10
C ASP A 73 13.61 25.99 -1.97
N GLU A 74 14.45 25.91 -0.95
CA GLU A 74 14.28 25.00 0.19
C GLU A 74 13.18 25.46 1.17
N LYS A 75 12.73 26.72 1.06
CA LYS A 75 11.70 27.28 1.96
C LYS A 75 10.29 26.96 1.49
N THR A 76 10.11 26.79 0.19
CA THR A 76 8.80 26.54 -0.41
C THR A 76 8.59 25.03 -0.57
N LYS A 77 7.49 24.53 0.00
CA LYS A 77 7.13 23.11 -0.10
C LYS A 77 6.16 22.89 -1.26
N HIS A 78 6.35 21.79 -2.00
CA HIS A 78 5.46 21.26 -3.05
C HIS A 78 5.41 22.00 -4.39
N ILE A 79 6.10 23.13 -4.54
CA ILE A 79 6.16 23.88 -5.81
C ILE A 79 7.58 24.38 -6.13
N GLU A 80 8.61 23.87 -5.47
CA GLU A 80 10.01 24.20 -5.66
C GLU A 80 10.48 24.00 -7.11
N ASP A 81 9.97 22.96 -7.76
CA ASP A 81 10.24 22.66 -9.17
C ASP A 81 9.62 23.68 -10.13
N ARG A 82 8.44 24.18 -9.82
CA ARG A 82 7.76 25.23 -10.61
C ARG A 82 8.48 26.57 -10.49
N ILE A 83 8.93 26.93 -9.30
CA ILE A 83 9.72 28.14 -9.04
C ILE A 83 11.02 28.06 -9.82
N TRP A 84 11.71 26.93 -9.74
CA TRP A 84 12.95 26.70 -10.49
C TRP A 84 12.73 26.78 -12.00
N GLY A 85 11.67 26.15 -12.50
CA GLY A 85 11.28 26.23 -13.91
C GLY A 85 11.09 27.66 -14.38
N ASN A 86 10.40 28.50 -13.59
CA ASN A 86 10.21 29.91 -13.87
C ASN A 86 11.54 30.67 -13.91
N GLU A 87 12.41 30.42 -12.95
CA GLU A 87 13.69 31.11 -12.85
C GLU A 87 14.64 30.79 -14.01
N VAL A 88 14.74 29.53 -14.42
CA VAL A 88 15.61 29.13 -15.54
C VAL A 88 15.08 29.65 -16.88
N ILE A 89 13.77 29.64 -17.10
CA ILE A 89 13.16 30.21 -18.30
C ILE A 89 13.39 31.71 -18.40
N ASN A 90 13.18 32.46 -17.31
CA ASN A 90 13.43 33.90 -17.26
C ASN A 90 14.90 34.26 -17.49
N LYS A 91 15.83 33.36 -17.21
CA LYS A 91 17.27 33.51 -17.52
C LYS A 91 17.63 33.04 -18.95
N GLY A 92 16.66 32.74 -19.80
CA GLY A 92 16.85 32.41 -21.21
C GLY A 92 17.23 30.96 -21.49
N TYR A 93 17.13 30.08 -20.50
CA TYR A 93 17.28 28.63 -20.69
C TYR A 93 16.02 28.02 -21.26
N LYS A 94 16.11 26.73 -21.65
CA LYS A 94 14.98 25.92 -22.13
C LYS A 94 14.74 24.76 -21.17
N ILE A 95 13.50 24.33 -21.09
CA ILE A 95 13.08 23.08 -20.48
C ILE A 95 12.57 22.15 -21.57
N ILE A 96 12.88 20.87 -21.50
CA ILE A 96 12.41 19.88 -22.47
C ILE A 96 11.47 18.91 -21.75
N TYR A 97 10.28 18.70 -22.34
CA TYR A 97 9.43 17.55 -22.02
C TYR A 97 9.75 16.41 -23.01
N GLU A 98 10.15 15.25 -22.49
CA GLU A 98 10.53 14.08 -23.25
C GLU A 98 9.55 12.92 -22.98
N PRO A 99 8.53 12.72 -23.83
CA PRO A 99 7.51 11.70 -23.62
C PRO A 99 8.05 10.27 -23.77
N ASP A 100 9.15 10.09 -24.53
CA ASP A 100 9.81 8.79 -24.73
C ASP A 100 10.68 8.36 -23.54
N ALA A 101 10.73 9.17 -22.48
CA ALA A 101 11.32 8.81 -21.19
C ALA A 101 10.22 8.63 -20.12
N PRO A 102 9.28 7.67 -20.29
CA PRO A 102 8.19 7.50 -19.36
C PRO A 102 8.61 6.81 -18.05
N VAL A 103 7.93 7.20 -16.97
CA VAL A 103 7.88 6.46 -15.71
C VAL A 103 6.43 6.25 -15.32
N TYR A 104 6.17 5.22 -14.53
CA TYR A 104 4.86 5.05 -13.92
C TYR A 104 4.75 5.88 -12.66
N HIS A 105 3.63 6.57 -12.53
CA HIS A 105 3.33 7.43 -11.39
C HIS A 105 1.91 7.17 -10.92
N TRP A 106 1.70 6.99 -9.64
CA TRP A 106 0.45 6.45 -9.17
C TRP A 106 -0.60 7.51 -8.79
N HIS A 107 -0.18 8.75 -8.55
CA HIS A 107 -1.08 9.85 -8.19
C HIS A 107 -0.93 11.03 -9.16
N GLY A 108 -2.02 11.80 -9.33
CA GLY A 108 -2.04 13.05 -10.08
C GLY A 108 -1.51 14.24 -9.28
N ILE A 109 -1.58 15.41 -9.90
CA ILE A 109 -1.05 16.66 -9.36
C ILE A 109 -2.17 17.53 -8.76
N ASN A 110 -3.33 17.56 -9.42
CA ASN A 110 -4.49 18.32 -9.00
C ASN A 110 -5.53 17.39 -8.36
N GLN A 111 -6.24 17.91 -7.36
CA GLN A 111 -7.26 17.12 -6.65
C GLN A 111 -8.65 17.72 -6.92
N ASP A 112 -9.20 17.43 -8.09
CA ASP A 112 -10.62 17.68 -8.34
C ASP A 112 -11.43 16.51 -7.78
N MET A 113 -12.37 16.83 -6.89
CA MET A 113 -13.09 15.85 -6.07
C MET A 113 -14.43 15.38 -6.65
N GLU A 114 -14.72 15.64 -7.93
CA GLU A 114 -15.94 15.14 -8.58
C GLU A 114 -15.71 13.80 -9.33
N PRO A 115 -16.02 12.64 -8.73
CA PRO A 115 -15.68 11.32 -9.29
C PRO A 115 -16.33 11.04 -10.64
N SER A 116 -17.59 11.43 -10.82
CA SER A 116 -18.34 11.15 -12.04
C SER A 116 -17.81 11.93 -13.25
N ARG A 117 -17.44 13.18 -13.05
CA ARG A 117 -16.80 14.01 -14.06
C ARG A 117 -15.43 13.46 -14.43
N CYS A 118 -14.66 13.11 -13.43
CA CYS A 118 -13.34 12.54 -13.59
C CYS A 118 -13.37 11.26 -14.44
N LYS A 119 -14.28 10.33 -14.11
CA LYS A 119 -14.48 9.09 -14.84
C LYS A 119 -14.85 9.33 -16.31
N ARG A 120 -15.75 10.29 -16.58
CA ARG A 120 -16.10 10.66 -17.97
C ARG A 120 -14.90 11.17 -18.76
N ILE A 121 -14.10 12.05 -18.14
CA ILE A 121 -12.88 12.61 -18.80
C ILE A 121 -11.88 11.49 -19.09
N VAL A 122 -11.61 10.60 -18.13
CA VAL A 122 -10.71 9.46 -18.33
C VAL A 122 -11.18 8.58 -19.48
N ASN A 123 -12.47 8.21 -19.51
CA ASN A 123 -13.04 7.40 -20.59
C ASN A 123 -12.87 8.07 -21.96
N ILE A 124 -13.10 9.37 -22.06
CA ILE A 124 -12.90 10.14 -23.30
C ILE A 124 -11.44 10.10 -23.72
N LEU A 125 -10.52 10.38 -22.81
CA LEU A 125 -9.08 10.40 -23.09
C LEU A 125 -8.56 9.02 -23.51
N GLU A 126 -9.01 7.96 -22.85
CA GLU A 126 -8.67 6.58 -23.21
C GLU A 126 -9.25 6.18 -24.58
N THR A 127 -10.41 6.73 -24.96
CA THR A 127 -11.02 6.49 -26.29
C THR A 127 -10.28 7.24 -27.40
N LEU A 128 -9.89 8.49 -27.16
CA LEU A 128 -9.21 9.31 -28.14
C LEU A 128 -7.73 8.95 -28.32
N ASN A 129 -7.11 8.37 -27.32
CA ASN A 129 -5.67 8.14 -27.32
C ASN A 129 -5.32 6.75 -26.80
N GLN A 130 -5.04 5.83 -27.73
CA GLN A 130 -4.77 4.41 -27.39
C GLN A 130 -3.56 4.24 -26.47
N ASP A 131 -2.61 5.17 -26.50
CA ASP A 131 -1.46 5.19 -25.56
C ASP A 131 -1.85 5.33 -24.11
N PHE A 132 -3.06 5.81 -23.84
CA PHE A 132 -3.58 5.99 -22.47
C PHE A 132 -4.46 4.83 -22.01
N LYS A 133 -4.78 3.87 -22.87
CA LYS A 133 -5.63 2.74 -22.50
C LYS A 133 -5.01 1.97 -21.35
N SER A 134 -5.75 1.86 -20.28
CA SER A 134 -5.39 1.13 -19.05
C SER A 134 -5.09 -0.35 -19.31
N ASN A 135 -5.71 -0.96 -20.33
CA ASN A 135 -5.51 -2.37 -20.68
C ASN A 135 -4.05 -2.73 -21.01
N ILE A 136 -3.28 -1.77 -21.54
CA ILE A 136 -1.83 -1.97 -21.77
C ILE A 136 -1.08 -1.98 -20.43
N LEU A 137 -1.56 -1.23 -19.44
CA LEU A 137 -0.97 -1.13 -18.11
C LEU A 137 -1.35 -2.31 -17.23
N GLU A 138 -2.58 -2.84 -17.36
CA GLU A 138 -3.05 -4.00 -16.59
C GLU A 138 -2.23 -5.26 -16.85
N ASN A 139 -1.75 -5.45 -18.07
CA ASN A 139 -0.92 -6.60 -18.45
C ASN A 139 0.56 -6.46 -18.03
N GLU A 140 1.04 -5.23 -17.79
CA GLU A 140 2.46 -4.97 -17.53
C GLU A 140 2.79 -4.70 -16.06
N ILE A 141 1.83 -4.27 -15.22
CA ILE A 141 2.12 -3.82 -13.86
C ILE A 141 1.17 -4.44 -12.85
N ASN A 142 1.55 -5.62 -12.39
CA ASN A 142 0.98 -6.16 -11.17
C ASN A 142 1.62 -5.48 -9.95
N PRO A 143 0.82 -4.90 -9.04
CA PRO A 143 1.35 -4.32 -7.81
C PRO A 143 2.20 -5.35 -7.07
N ASN A 144 3.33 -4.87 -6.54
CA ASN A 144 4.17 -5.71 -5.71
C ASN A 144 3.53 -5.85 -4.32
N CYS A 145 2.70 -6.87 -4.18
CA CYS A 145 2.01 -7.18 -2.94
C CYS A 145 2.82 -8.19 -2.14
N ILE A 146 3.13 -7.87 -0.90
CA ILE A 146 3.81 -8.76 0.04
C ILE A 146 2.96 -8.99 1.29
N ALA A 147 3.16 -10.14 1.94
CA ALA A 147 2.63 -10.37 3.28
C ALA A 147 3.73 -10.23 4.33
N ILE A 148 3.39 -9.61 5.47
CA ILE A 148 4.26 -9.54 6.64
C ILE A 148 3.50 -10.18 7.81
N ILE A 149 4.12 -11.19 8.43
CA ILE A 149 3.64 -11.83 9.64
C ILE A 149 4.43 -11.24 10.82
N PRO A 150 3.86 -10.33 11.61
CA PRO A 150 4.50 -9.86 12.82
C PRO A 150 4.35 -10.93 13.91
N LEU A 151 5.46 -11.42 14.41
CA LEU A 151 5.52 -12.43 15.46
C LEU A 151 6.55 -12.03 16.52
N ARG A 152 6.09 -11.92 17.76
CA ARG A 152 6.95 -11.70 18.92
C ARG A 152 7.13 -13.01 19.69
N GLY A 153 8.38 -13.33 20.02
CA GLY A 153 8.68 -14.56 20.75
C GLY A 153 8.52 -15.82 19.92
N GLU A 154 8.21 -16.91 20.60
CA GLU A 154 8.04 -18.23 19.97
C GLU A 154 6.62 -18.41 19.46
N THR A 155 6.50 -19.04 18.28
CA THR A 155 5.20 -19.49 17.74
C THR A 155 4.61 -20.58 18.60
N LEU A 156 3.27 -20.64 18.67
CA LEU A 156 2.58 -21.69 19.41
C LEU A 156 2.52 -23.00 18.61
N ASN A 157 2.98 -24.08 19.21
CA ASN A 157 2.88 -25.41 18.62
C ASN A 157 1.47 -25.95 18.77
N ILE A 158 0.90 -26.44 17.67
CA ILE A 158 -0.35 -27.18 17.65
C ILE A 158 -0.08 -28.65 18.05
N ASP A 159 0.99 -29.21 17.48
CA ASP A 159 1.57 -30.49 17.87
C ASP A 159 3.07 -30.54 17.57
N ASN A 160 3.66 -31.73 17.58
CA ASN A 160 5.08 -31.89 17.28
C ASN A 160 5.46 -31.60 15.82
N ASN A 161 4.49 -31.54 14.92
CA ASN A 161 4.70 -31.48 13.47
C ASN A 161 4.49 -30.06 12.88
N PHE A 162 3.62 -29.25 13.46
CA PHE A 162 3.34 -27.91 12.96
C PHE A 162 2.85 -26.92 14.04
N SER A 163 3.02 -25.63 13.75
CA SER A 163 2.72 -24.50 14.60
C SER A 163 1.61 -23.62 14.01
N LEU A 164 1.13 -22.62 14.78
CA LEU A 164 0.23 -21.59 14.28
C LEU A 164 0.87 -20.77 13.13
N LEU A 165 2.20 -20.61 13.17
CA LEU A 165 2.91 -19.95 12.07
C LEU A 165 2.78 -20.73 10.76
N ASP A 166 2.90 -22.07 10.81
CA ASP A 166 2.74 -22.93 9.62
C ASP A 166 1.34 -22.82 9.03
N VAL A 167 0.30 -22.76 9.89
CA VAL A 167 -1.09 -22.55 9.47
C VAL A 167 -1.23 -21.20 8.74
N THR A 168 -0.71 -20.13 9.33
CA THR A 168 -0.78 -18.77 8.76
C THR A 168 -0.04 -18.68 7.43
N VAL A 169 1.15 -19.29 7.34
CA VAL A 169 1.92 -19.35 6.10
C VAL A 169 1.16 -20.10 5.00
N ASN A 170 0.53 -21.23 5.34
CA ASN A 170 -0.28 -22.00 4.37
C ASN A 170 -1.47 -21.17 3.86
N GLN A 171 -2.15 -20.43 4.74
CA GLN A 171 -3.26 -19.55 4.36
C GLN A 171 -2.80 -18.45 3.41
N LEU A 172 -1.67 -17.79 3.70
CA LEU A 172 -1.12 -16.72 2.86
C LEU A 172 -0.62 -17.23 1.49
N LYS A 173 -0.05 -18.43 1.44
CA LYS A 173 0.41 -19.07 0.19
C LYS A 173 -0.72 -19.37 -0.80
N LYS A 174 -1.97 -19.45 -0.36
CA LYS A 174 -3.14 -19.64 -1.24
C LYS A 174 -3.57 -18.40 -1.99
N SER A 175 -3.10 -17.24 -1.56
CA SER A 175 -3.34 -15.99 -2.30
C SER A 175 -2.60 -16.00 -3.64
N LYS A 176 -3.30 -15.63 -4.70
CA LYS A 176 -2.72 -15.49 -6.05
C LYS A 176 -2.02 -14.14 -6.23
N LEU A 177 -2.30 -13.17 -5.37
CA LEU A 177 -1.82 -11.80 -5.47
C LEU A 177 -0.60 -11.52 -4.58
N ILE A 178 -0.37 -12.32 -3.53
CA ILE A 178 0.79 -12.17 -2.64
C ILE A 178 2.01 -12.81 -3.28
N LYS A 179 3.02 -12.00 -3.62
CA LYS A 179 4.25 -12.46 -4.28
C LYS A 179 5.28 -13.04 -3.31
N ASP A 180 5.40 -12.43 -2.13
CA ASP A 180 6.37 -12.81 -1.11
C ASP A 180 5.76 -12.77 0.29
N ILE A 181 6.15 -13.69 1.14
CA ILE A 181 5.75 -13.75 2.54
C ILE A 181 6.99 -13.53 3.41
N TYR A 182 6.88 -12.59 4.34
CA TYR A 182 7.95 -12.25 5.28
C TYR A 182 7.52 -12.47 6.72
N LEU A 183 8.45 -12.97 7.52
CA LEU A 183 8.28 -13.08 8.97
C LEU A 183 9.07 -11.95 9.65
N ALA A 184 8.37 -11.09 10.37
CA ALA A 184 8.95 -10.02 11.19
C ALA A 184 9.02 -10.48 12.66
N THR A 185 10.04 -11.25 13.02
CA THR A 185 10.22 -11.82 14.36
C THR A 185 11.52 -11.34 15.02
N ASP A 186 11.53 -11.35 16.36
CA ASP A 186 12.70 -11.16 17.23
C ASP A 186 13.29 -12.46 17.73
N ASN A 187 12.63 -13.60 17.46
CA ASN A 187 12.96 -14.90 18.04
C ASN A 187 13.70 -15.81 17.05
N LYS A 188 14.82 -16.37 17.48
CA LYS A 188 15.65 -17.27 16.65
C LYS A 188 14.97 -18.61 16.33
N LYS A 189 14.14 -19.16 17.24
CA LYS A 189 13.42 -20.41 16.97
C LYS A 189 12.33 -20.18 15.94
N SER A 190 11.51 -19.13 16.10
CA SER A 190 10.49 -18.75 15.13
C SER A 190 11.10 -18.44 13.76
N LYS A 191 12.29 -17.81 13.71
CA LYS A 191 13.06 -17.64 12.47
C LYS A 191 13.35 -18.97 11.78
N LYS A 192 13.83 -19.98 12.53
CA LYS A 192 14.11 -21.33 11.97
C LYS A 192 12.85 -21.97 11.39
N ILE A 193 11.72 -21.85 12.09
CA ILE A 193 10.41 -22.37 11.60
C ILE A 193 10.00 -21.65 10.32
N GLY A 194 10.09 -20.32 10.28
CA GLY A 194 9.77 -19.54 9.07
C GLY A 194 10.63 -19.94 7.86
N LEU A 195 11.94 -20.13 8.06
CA LEU A 195 12.84 -20.61 7.00
C LEU A 195 12.48 -22.03 6.52
N LYS A 196 12.14 -22.94 7.45
CA LYS A 196 11.65 -24.30 7.12
C LYS A 196 10.34 -24.25 6.34
N ALA A 197 9.45 -23.31 6.66
CA ALA A 197 8.20 -23.06 5.94
C ALA A 197 8.42 -22.35 4.58
N LYS A 198 9.68 -22.10 4.16
CA LYS A 198 10.07 -21.46 2.90
C LYS A 198 9.50 -20.04 2.76
N ILE A 199 9.49 -19.26 3.85
CA ILE A 199 9.20 -17.83 3.84
C ILE A 199 10.45 -17.01 4.16
N LYS A 200 10.43 -15.72 3.78
CA LYS A 200 11.58 -14.86 3.92
C LYS A 200 11.71 -14.29 5.34
N VAL A 201 12.89 -14.43 5.94
CA VAL A 201 13.20 -13.85 7.27
C VAL A 201 14.54 -13.13 7.16
N PRO A 202 14.58 -11.93 6.52
CA PRO A 202 15.82 -11.28 6.14
C PRO A 202 16.67 -10.83 7.33
N PHE A 203 16.02 -10.46 8.45
CA PHE A 203 16.69 -10.06 9.69
C PHE A 203 15.82 -10.36 10.91
N LEU A 204 16.40 -10.34 12.09
CA LEU A 204 15.66 -10.34 13.34
C LEU A 204 15.27 -8.90 13.70
N ARG A 205 14.06 -8.73 14.21
CA ARG A 205 13.56 -7.45 14.71
C ARG A 205 14.39 -7.03 15.94
N PRO A 206 14.85 -5.78 16.03
CA PRO A 206 15.65 -5.30 17.14
C PRO A 206 14.83 -5.20 18.43
N LYS A 207 15.50 -5.22 19.59
CA LYS A 207 14.84 -5.24 20.92
C LYS A 207 13.90 -4.04 21.13
N ASN A 208 14.30 -2.85 20.71
CA ASN A 208 13.48 -1.63 20.84
C ASN A 208 12.18 -1.65 20.03
N LEU A 209 12.02 -2.59 19.09
CA LEU A 209 10.76 -2.83 18.34
C LEU A 209 10.10 -4.15 18.75
N SER A 210 10.52 -4.76 19.83
CA SER A 210 10.03 -6.07 20.30
C SER A 210 9.27 -5.99 21.63
N ASP A 211 9.05 -4.77 22.12
CA ASP A 211 8.25 -4.53 23.34
C ASP A 211 6.74 -4.69 23.07
N THR A 212 5.97 -4.90 24.14
CA THR A 212 4.50 -5.00 24.12
C THR A 212 3.81 -3.70 23.74
N PHE A 213 4.46 -2.57 23.96
CA PHE A 213 3.91 -1.23 23.70
C PHE A 213 4.20 -0.71 22.30
N ILE A 214 4.90 -1.49 21.47
CA ILE A 214 5.20 -1.08 20.07
C ILE A 214 4.00 -1.35 19.18
N ASP A 215 3.51 -0.30 18.53
CA ASP A 215 2.42 -0.40 17.57
C ASP A 215 2.85 -1.13 16.29
N ILE A 216 1.87 -1.75 15.63
CA ILE A 216 2.14 -2.55 14.44
C ILE A 216 2.65 -1.72 13.27
N LYS A 217 2.23 -0.45 13.16
CA LYS A 217 2.67 0.46 12.09
C LYS A 217 4.18 0.69 12.17
N SER A 218 4.71 0.92 13.37
CA SER A 218 6.16 1.08 13.59
C SER A 218 6.96 -0.14 13.15
N ILE A 219 6.45 -1.35 13.43
CA ILE A 219 7.06 -2.61 12.99
C ILE A 219 7.07 -2.71 11.47
N LEU A 220 5.94 -2.42 10.83
CA LEU A 220 5.79 -2.51 9.37
C LEU A 220 6.65 -1.46 8.65
N THR A 221 6.66 -0.22 9.13
CA THR A 221 7.47 0.86 8.56
C THR A 221 8.96 0.51 8.62
N PHE A 222 9.45 0.11 9.79
CA PHE A 222 10.82 -0.35 9.96
C PHE A 222 11.19 -1.50 9.00
N PHE A 223 10.25 -2.43 8.81
CA PHE A 223 10.48 -3.58 7.94
C PHE A 223 10.56 -3.16 6.48
N LEU A 224 9.65 -2.29 6.04
CA LEU A 224 9.63 -1.74 4.68
C LEU A 224 10.87 -0.92 4.36
N ASP A 225 11.32 -0.05 5.25
CA ASP A 225 12.51 0.79 5.03
C ASP A 225 13.78 -0.03 4.77
N ARG A 226 13.82 -1.25 5.30
CA ARG A 226 14.94 -2.18 5.03
C ARG A 226 14.74 -3.00 3.76
N LEU A 227 13.51 -3.42 3.47
CA LEU A 227 13.23 -4.18 2.24
C LEU A 227 13.39 -3.32 0.99
N GLU A 228 12.91 -2.08 1.03
CA GLU A 228 12.85 -1.21 -0.15
C GLU A 228 14.19 -0.60 -0.56
N LYS A 229 15.25 -0.86 0.18
CA LYS A 229 16.61 -0.60 -0.32
C LYS A 229 16.89 -1.31 -1.65
N ASN A 230 16.25 -2.46 -1.88
CA ASN A 230 16.49 -3.30 -3.06
C ASN A 230 15.20 -3.65 -3.84
N LYS A 231 14.02 -3.26 -3.36
CA LYS A 231 12.75 -3.69 -3.93
C LYS A 231 11.62 -2.76 -3.53
N THR A 232 10.86 -2.25 -4.49
CA THR A 232 9.67 -1.45 -4.23
C THR A 232 8.51 -2.34 -3.77
N VAL A 233 7.78 -1.90 -2.74
CA VAL A 233 6.57 -2.57 -2.25
C VAL A 233 5.38 -1.62 -2.41
N ASP A 234 4.31 -2.10 -3.03
CA ASP A 234 3.10 -1.31 -3.27
C ASP A 234 2.03 -1.57 -2.20
N ILE A 235 1.81 -2.84 -1.86
CA ILE A 235 0.77 -3.29 -0.95
C ILE A 235 1.35 -4.25 0.09
N VAL A 236 0.96 -4.06 1.34
CA VAL A 236 1.33 -4.91 2.47
C VAL A 236 0.08 -5.58 3.03
N VAL A 237 0.11 -6.90 3.08
CA VAL A 237 -0.87 -7.72 3.81
C VAL A 237 -0.30 -8.06 5.18
N VAL A 238 -1.04 -7.75 6.23
CA VAL A 238 -0.69 -8.08 7.61
C VAL A 238 -1.62 -9.17 8.11
N ALA A 239 -1.05 -10.25 8.63
CA ALA A 239 -1.79 -11.33 9.27
C ALA A 239 -0.95 -11.90 10.41
N THR A 240 -1.52 -12.04 11.60
CA THR A 240 -0.83 -12.67 12.74
C THR A 240 -1.20 -14.15 12.85
N GLU A 241 -0.39 -14.92 13.55
CA GLU A 241 -0.64 -16.35 13.74
C GLU A 241 -1.83 -16.64 14.68
N ASN A 242 -2.26 -15.64 15.44
CA ASN A 242 -3.30 -15.80 16.45
C ASN A 242 -4.72 -16.06 15.89
N PHE A 243 -4.89 -15.99 14.57
CA PHE A 243 -6.19 -16.23 13.92
C PHE A 243 -6.09 -17.40 12.92
N PRO A 244 -5.92 -18.64 13.39
CA PRO A 244 -5.65 -19.80 12.54
C PRO A 244 -6.86 -20.27 11.71
N LEU A 245 -8.08 -19.83 12.06
CA LEU A 245 -9.32 -20.30 11.43
C LEU A 245 -9.84 -19.35 10.33
N ARG A 246 -9.06 -18.32 9.95
CA ARG A 246 -9.45 -17.40 8.88
C ARG A 246 -9.53 -18.07 7.52
N ASN A 247 -10.46 -17.60 6.70
CA ASN A 247 -10.57 -18.05 5.31
C ASN A 247 -9.49 -17.39 4.44
N SER A 248 -8.66 -18.18 3.78
CA SER A 248 -7.57 -17.69 2.93
C SER A 248 -8.03 -16.83 1.74
N SER A 249 -9.26 -17.04 1.24
CA SER A 249 -9.81 -16.27 0.12
C SER A 249 -9.99 -14.77 0.44
N MET A 250 -10.03 -14.40 1.73
CA MET A 250 -10.20 -13.00 2.14
C MET A 250 -9.04 -12.12 1.67
N PHE A 251 -7.82 -12.64 1.61
CA PHE A 251 -6.65 -11.83 1.23
C PHE A 251 -6.79 -11.26 -0.17
N ASP A 252 -7.10 -12.08 -1.16
CA ASP A 252 -7.28 -11.61 -2.54
C ASP A 252 -8.50 -10.70 -2.69
N LYS A 253 -9.61 -11.01 -1.97
CA LYS A 253 -10.79 -10.14 -1.94
C LYS A 253 -10.47 -8.76 -1.38
N MET A 254 -9.69 -8.67 -0.29
CA MET A 254 -9.29 -7.42 0.34
C MET A 254 -8.30 -6.62 -0.52
N ILE A 255 -7.31 -7.29 -1.14
CA ILE A 255 -6.37 -6.65 -2.07
C ILE A 255 -7.13 -6.05 -3.26
N ASN A 256 -8.01 -6.83 -3.89
CA ASN A 256 -8.83 -6.36 -5.00
C ASN A 256 -9.75 -5.19 -4.60
N LYS A 257 -10.36 -5.25 -3.40
CA LYS A 257 -11.18 -4.16 -2.87
C LYS A 257 -10.36 -2.89 -2.67
N LEU A 258 -9.15 -2.99 -2.12
CA LEU A 258 -8.23 -1.86 -1.94
C LEU A 258 -7.90 -1.20 -3.28
N ILE A 259 -7.57 -2.00 -4.28
CA ILE A 259 -7.21 -1.52 -5.63
C ILE A 259 -8.43 -0.89 -6.32
N LYS A 260 -9.53 -1.65 -6.44
CA LYS A 260 -10.74 -1.25 -7.18
C LYS A 260 -11.36 0.03 -6.63
N ASN A 261 -11.39 0.19 -5.31
CA ASN A 261 -12.02 1.32 -4.66
C ASN A 261 -11.02 2.43 -4.26
N ASN A 262 -9.78 2.32 -4.71
CA ASN A 262 -8.68 3.26 -4.41
C ASN A 262 -8.53 3.57 -2.91
N LEU A 263 -8.61 2.54 -2.06
CA LEU A 263 -8.50 2.67 -0.62
C LEU A 263 -7.04 2.71 -0.16
N ASP A 264 -6.79 3.32 0.99
CA ASP A 264 -5.48 3.31 1.64
C ASP A 264 -5.28 2.05 2.47
N THR A 265 -6.33 1.61 3.15
CA THR A 265 -6.32 0.42 4.01
C THR A 265 -7.68 -0.31 3.92
N VAL A 266 -7.65 -1.64 3.95
CA VAL A 266 -8.83 -2.50 4.12
C VAL A 266 -8.58 -3.40 5.33
N ILE A 267 -9.54 -3.45 6.25
CA ILE A 267 -9.48 -4.28 7.45
C ILE A 267 -10.52 -5.40 7.40
N ALA A 268 -10.15 -6.57 7.91
CA ALA A 268 -11.11 -7.63 8.17
C ALA A 268 -11.89 -7.31 9.44
N CYS A 269 -13.21 -7.41 9.39
CA CYS A 269 -14.07 -7.09 10.51
C CYS A 269 -15.27 -8.03 10.61
N LYS A 270 -15.88 -8.03 11.78
CA LYS A 270 -17.14 -8.68 12.10
C LYS A 270 -18.17 -7.62 12.39
N GLU A 271 -19.38 -7.81 11.87
CA GLU A 271 -20.53 -7.03 12.25
C GLU A 271 -20.90 -7.28 13.71
N GLU A 272 -21.07 -6.20 14.47
CA GLU A 272 -21.45 -6.30 15.90
C GLU A 272 -22.95 -6.09 16.04
N LYS A 273 -23.63 -7.18 16.44
CA LYS A 273 -25.09 -7.18 16.62
C LYS A 273 -25.52 -6.87 18.06
N GLY A 274 -24.59 -6.93 19.00
CA GLY A 274 -24.85 -6.62 20.40
C GLY A 274 -24.72 -5.13 20.72
N SER A 275 -25.13 -4.76 21.93
CA SER A 275 -24.93 -3.41 22.44
C SER A 275 -23.46 -3.21 22.81
N ILE A 276 -22.86 -2.12 22.32
CA ILE A 276 -21.49 -1.72 22.63
C ILE A 276 -21.50 -0.57 23.62
N PHE A 277 -20.73 -0.70 24.70
CA PHE A 277 -20.57 0.30 25.72
C PHE A 277 -19.08 0.67 25.87
N ILE A 278 -18.82 1.97 26.05
CA ILE A 278 -17.48 2.48 26.38
C ILE A 278 -17.51 3.06 27.79
N LYS A 279 -16.54 2.64 28.63
CA LYS A 279 -16.29 3.25 29.92
C LYS A 279 -15.28 4.39 29.77
N LYS A 280 -15.71 5.62 30.06
CA LYS A 280 -14.87 6.81 30.12
C LYS A 280 -15.19 7.57 31.41
N ASP A 281 -14.16 7.99 32.14
CA ASP A 281 -14.28 8.80 33.38
C ASP A 281 -15.29 8.20 34.37
N ASN A 282 -15.19 6.88 34.60
CA ASN A 282 -16.11 6.08 35.46
C ASN A 282 -17.59 6.06 34.99
N LYS A 283 -17.92 6.63 33.85
CA LYS A 283 -19.26 6.55 33.25
C LYS A 283 -19.28 5.54 32.11
N ILE A 284 -20.39 4.85 31.96
CA ILE A 284 -20.63 3.93 30.85
C ILE A 284 -21.50 4.66 29.81
N ASN A 285 -21.00 4.76 28.59
CA ASN A 285 -21.70 5.37 27.47
C ASN A 285 -22.02 4.31 26.43
N LYS A 286 -23.25 4.28 25.96
CA LYS A 286 -23.68 3.45 24.85
C LYS A 286 -23.11 4.00 23.55
N VAL A 287 -22.64 3.11 22.66
CA VAL A 287 -22.02 3.47 21.36
C VAL A 287 -22.96 3.20 20.21
N ASN A 288 -23.76 2.13 20.29
CA ASN A 288 -24.68 1.72 19.23
C ASN A 288 -26.04 1.29 19.77
N ASP A 289 -27.02 1.12 18.88
CA ASP A 289 -28.38 0.72 19.20
C ASP A 289 -28.55 -0.81 19.18
N GLY A 290 -27.64 -1.56 19.81
CA GLY A 290 -27.64 -3.02 19.80
C GLY A 290 -28.90 -3.70 20.40
N GLU A 291 -29.66 -2.98 21.22
CA GLU A 291 -30.94 -3.41 21.78
C GLU A 291 -32.12 -3.23 20.82
N VAL A 292 -31.96 -2.44 19.76
CA VAL A 292 -32.99 -2.23 18.75
C VAL A 292 -32.92 -3.33 17.69
N PRO A 293 -34.04 -3.84 17.19
CA PRO A 293 -34.07 -4.80 16.08
C PRO A 293 -33.21 -4.33 14.91
N PHE A 294 -32.40 -5.21 14.33
CA PHE A 294 -31.36 -4.87 13.34
C PHE A 294 -31.86 -3.96 12.19
N LYS A 295 -33.09 -4.23 11.68
CA LYS A 295 -33.70 -3.45 10.58
C LYS A 295 -34.08 -2.01 10.97
N LEU A 296 -34.11 -1.70 12.26
CA LEU A 296 -34.52 -0.39 12.78
C LEU A 296 -33.33 0.43 13.33
N ARG A 297 -32.11 -0.08 13.23
CA ARG A 297 -30.93 0.61 13.75
C ARG A 297 -30.56 1.81 12.88
N SER A 298 -30.14 2.88 13.53
CA SER A 298 -29.66 4.09 12.87
C SER A 298 -28.20 3.99 12.42
N GLN A 299 -27.43 3.08 13.02
CA GLN A 299 -25.99 2.92 12.77
C GLN A 299 -25.58 1.45 12.84
N ASP A 300 -24.77 1.04 11.87
CA ASP A 300 -24.09 -0.26 11.90
C ASP A 300 -22.80 -0.16 12.69
N ALA A 301 -22.56 -1.13 13.56
CA ALA A 301 -21.32 -1.25 14.29
C ALA A 301 -20.57 -2.53 13.90
N PHE A 302 -19.25 -2.44 13.82
CA PHE A 302 -18.42 -3.60 13.54
C PHE A 302 -17.10 -3.52 14.31
N THR A 303 -16.55 -4.67 14.64
CA THR A 303 -15.29 -4.83 15.34
C THR A 303 -14.23 -5.39 14.40
N SER A 304 -13.01 -4.94 14.56
CA SER A 304 -11.85 -5.43 13.79
C SER A 304 -10.66 -5.68 14.70
N ARG A 305 -9.85 -6.64 14.28
CA ARG A 305 -8.49 -6.84 14.82
C ARG A 305 -7.52 -6.94 13.65
N ILE A 306 -6.48 -6.11 13.66
CA ILE A 306 -5.46 -6.05 12.60
C ILE A 306 -4.89 -7.43 12.30
N GLY A 307 -4.74 -8.27 13.32
CA GLY A 307 -4.17 -9.62 13.21
C GLY A 307 -5.01 -10.61 12.38
N ILE A 308 -6.32 -10.39 12.22
CA ILE A 308 -7.14 -11.22 11.36
C ILE A 308 -6.64 -11.09 9.92
N ALA A 309 -6.76 -9.92 9.37
CA ALA A 309 -6.17 -9.47 8.12
C ALA A 309 -6.28 -7.94 8.02
N CYS A 310 -5.20 -7.32 7.58
CA CYS A 310 -5.17 -5.91 7.22
C CYS A 310 -4.38 -5.77 5.92
N VAL A 311 -4.95 -5.12 4.93
CA VAL A 311 -4.29 -4.83 3.65
C VAL A 311 -4.12 -3.34 3.54
N THR A 312 -2.90 -2.86 3.37
CA THR A 312 -2.60 -1.43 3.35
C THR A 312 -1.59 -1.09 2.27
N ARG A 313 -1.67 0.12 1.72
CA ARG A 313 -0.64 0.63 0.82
C ARG A 313 0.65 0.92 1.59
N ALA A 314 1.79 0.57 1.02
CA ALA A 314 3.09 0.88 1.63
C ALA A 314 3.27 2.39 1.84
N SER A 315 2.78 3.22 0.92
CA SER A 315 2.79 4.68 1.05
C SER A 315 1.99 5.19 2.26
N SER A 316 0.88 4.52 2.61
CA SER A 316 0.04 4.91 3.75
C SER A 316 0.71 4.63 5.09
N LEU A 317 1.60 3.63 5.16
CA LEU A 317 2.38 3.35 6.36
C LEU A 317 3.39 4.46 6.70
N ARG A 318 3.81 5.26 5.71
CA ARG A 318 4.77 6.35 5.90
C ARG A 318 4.12 7.70 6.20
N LYS A 319 2.80 7.82 6.01
CA LYS A 319 2.07 9.04 6.38
C LYS A 319 2.01 9.18 7.90
N GLU A 320 2.00 10.41 8.40
CA GLU A 320 1.71 10.68 9.80
C GLU A 320 0.31 10.19 10.19
N GLY A 321 0.12 9.87 11.46
CA GLY A 321 -1.14 9.34 11.99
C GLY A 321 -1.17 7.82 12.15
N ASN A 322 -2.36 7.27 12.32
CA ASN A 322 -2.55 5.84 12.57
C ASN A 322 -2.68 5.04 11.25
N LEU A 323 -2.69 3.71 11.37
CA LEU A 323 -2.84 2.80 10.22
C LEU A 323 -4.21 2.95 9.53
N PHE A 324 -5.22 3.44 10.23
CA PHE A 324 -6.58 3.64 9.75
C PHE A 324 -6.80 5.08 9.28
N SER A 325 -6.10 5.47 8.23
CA SER A 325 -6.21 6.80 7.64
C SER A 325 -7.48 7.00 6.80
N SER A 326 -7.62 8.14 6.13
CA SER A 326 -8.86 8.69 5.57
C SER A 326 -9.64 7.79 4.60
N ARG A 327 -8.97 6.91 3.82
CA ARG A 327 -9.63 6.02 2.84
C ARG A 327 -9.63 4.58 3.36
N LEU A 328 -10.38 4.36 4.43
CA LEU A 328 -10.52 3.06 5.08
C LEU A 328 -11.67 2.27 4.46
N GLY A 329 -11.40 1.04 4.06
CA GLY A 329 -12.39 0.05 3.69
C GLY A 329 -12.46 -1.11 4.68
N TYR A 330 -13.49 -1.90 4.58
CA TYR A 330 -13.68 -3.08 5.41
C TYR A 330 -14.07 -4.31 4.58
N HIS A 331 -13.78 -5.48 5.12
CA HIS A 331 -14.21 -6.78 4.61
C HIS A 331 -14.81 -7.59 5.75
N PHE A 332 -16.08 -7.93 5.63
CA PHE A 332 -16.70 -8.78 6.64
C PHE A 332 -16.21 -10.21 6.50
N VAL A 333 -15.89 -10.84 7.64
CA VAL A 333 -15.58 -12.27 7.70
C VAL A 333 -16.84 -13.08 7.41
N ASP A 334 -16.67 -14.25 6.77
CA ASP A 334 -17.78 -15.10 6.36
C ASP A 334 -18.43 -15.80 7.58
N ASN A 335 -17.64 -16.07 8.62
CA ASN A 335 -18.14 -16.70 9.85
C ASN A 335 -17.39 -16.25 11.10
N ASN A 336 -17.99 -16.47 12.27
CA ASN A 336 -17.46 -16.04 13.56
C ASN A 336 -16.18 -16.81 13.99
N LEU A 337 -15.90 -17.97 13.42
CA LEU A 337 -14.68 -18.73 13.77
C LEU A 337 -13.43 -18.00 13.25
N GLU A 338 -13.54 -17.26 12.16
CA GLU A 338 -12.41 -16.56 11.56
C GLU A 338 -11.82 -15.48 12.46
N ILE A 339 -12.62 -14.91 13.37
CA ILE A 339 -12.18 -13.92 14.35
C ILE A 339 -11.73 -14.53 15.69
N THR A 340 -11.76 -15.85 15.80
CA THR A 340 -11.34 -16.54 17.03
C THR A 340 -9.83 -16.37 17.24
N GLU A 341 -9.48 -15.60 18.26
CA GLU A 341 -8.09 -15.41 18.63
C GLU A 341 -7.61 -16.57 19.50
N VAL A 342 -6.54 -17.20 19.05
CA VAL A 342 -5.88 -18.30 19.74
C VAL A 342 -4.58 -17.82 20.37
N ASN A 343 -4.42 -18.09 21.66
CA ASN A 343 -3.23 -17.76 22.45
C ASN A 343 -2.96 -18.85 23.49
N ASN A 344 -1.87 -18.73 24.25
CA ASN A 344 -1.48 -19.73 25.26
C ASN A 344 -2.58 -20.02 26.29
N LYS A 345 -3.46 -19.05 26.62
CA LYS A 345 -4.48 -19.19 27.65
C LYS A 345 -5.68 -20.03 27.19
N ASN A 346 -6.01 -19.98 25.88
CA ASN A 346 -7.20 -20.62 25.34
C ASN A 346 -6.92 -21.78 24.36
N LEU A 347 -5.67 -22.18 24.16
CA LEU A 347 -5.29 -23.28 23.27
C LEU A 347 -5.61 -24.66 23.89
N SER A 348 -6.89 -24.95 24.00
CA SER A 348 -7.38 -26.25 24.48
C SER A 348 -7.18 -27.37 23.44
N LYS A 349 -7.36 -28.64 23.88
CA LYS A 349 -7.32 -29.80 22.97
C LYS A 349 -8.34 -29.66 21.84
N GLN A 350 -9.56 -29.25 22.16
CA GLN A 350 -10.64 -29.06 21.19
C GLN A 350 -10.27 -28.03 20.11
N ILE A 351 -9.69 -26.91 20.51
CA ILE A 351 -9.24 -25.87 19.57
C ILE A 351 -8.10 -26.41 18.69
N LYS A 352 -7.17 -27.17 19.25
CA LYS A 352 -6.11 -27.82 18.47
C LYS A 352 -6.68 -28.76 17.42
N ASP A 353 -7.67 -29.57 17.78
CA ASP A 353 -8.31 -30.52 16.86
C ASP A 353 -9.07 -29.81 15.73
N ILE A 354 -9.78 -28.71 16.02
CA ILE A 354 -10.42 -27.86 15.00
C ILE A 354 -9.38 -27.28 14.04
N ILE A 355 -8.27 -26.74 14.56
CA ILE A 355 -7.20 -26.19 13.73
C ILE A 355 -6.57 -27.27 12.85
N LYS A 356 -6.32 -28.47 13.38
CA LYS A 356 -5.78 -29.61 12.61
C LYS A 356 -6.70 -30.02 11.47
N THR A 357 -7.99 -30.17 11.76
CA THR A 357 -8.99 -30.54 10.75
C THR A 357 -9.02 -29.50 9.63
N ASN A 358 -9.11 -28.22 9.99
CA ASN A 358 -9.08 -27.13 9.00
C ASN A 358 -7.77 -27.08 8.20
N TYR A 359 -6.64 -27.30 8.84
CA TYR A 359 -5.35 -27.30 8.16
C TYR A 359 -5.22 -28.45 7.16
N ASN A 360 -5.65 -29.67 7.54
CA ASN A 360 -5.59 -30.84 6.68
C ASN A 360 -6.55 -30.77 5.49
N ASN A 361 -7.77 -30.26 5.71
CA ASN A 361 -8.75 -30.04 4.64
C ASN A 361 -8.32 -28.93 3.67
N ASN A 362 -7.32 -28.16 4.06
CA ASN A 362 -6.83 -27.01 3.33
C ASN A 362 -5.40 -27.18 2.79
N LYS A 363 -4.81 -28.33 2.90
CA LYS A 363 -3.56 -28.70 2.21
C LYS A 363 -3.83 -29.03 0.75
#